data_6faa10323407a0cfa4846e2e34a79f23
#
_entry.id   6faa10323407a0cfa4846e2e34a79f23
#
_cell.length_a   1.000
_cell.length_b   1.000
_cell.length_c   1.000
_cell.angle_alpha   90.00
_cell.angle_beta   90.00
_cell.angle_gamma   90.00
#
_symmetry.space_group_name_H-M   'P 1'
#
loop_
_entity.id
_entity.type
_entity.pdbx_description
1 polymer ?
#
loop_
_entity_poly.entity_id
_entity_poly.type
_entity_poly.pdbx_seq_one_letter_code
_entity_poly.pdbx_strand_id
1 'polypeptide(L)'
;MSKIRLIGDVHGNHDVITDILQSCHYYDLNVQLGDFGAGFGAEAYLPLISPDSFKVLHGNHDNPTLLADFPHNLGRFGVLDWADKKIFFVAGAWSVDVVRRTPNVNWWDNEQLSHKEADDCLSLWENVCKDIDLVISHDGPDIFTKLIKKALPTKTFTASLLGELYTIHQPPLWRIGHWHRSIQAQIGNTHFKCLNINEEELLEW
;
A
#
# COMPACT_ATOMS: atom_id res chain seq x y z
N MET A 1 -9.81 17.07 -14.87
CA MET A 1 -9.70 15.65 -14.56
C MET A 1 -8.40 15.46 -13.79
N SER A 2 -8.50 15.04 -12.54
CA SER A 2 -7.31 14.82 -11.70
C SER A 2 -6.76 13.42 -11.94
N LYS A 3 -5.42 13.29 -11.98
CA LYS A 3 -4.73 12.05 -12.35
C LYS A 3 -3.89 11.55 -11.17
N ILE A 4 -4.24 10.37 -10.68
CA ILE A 4 -3.43 9.65 -9.70
C ILE A 4 -2.75 8.44 -10.36
N ARG A 5 -1.44 8.33 -10.19
CA ARG A 5 -0.67 7.15 -10.57
C ARG A 5 -0.42 6.30 -9.32
N LEU A 6 -0.86 5.05 -9.36
CA LEU A 6 -0.54 4.04 -8.38
C LEU A 6 0.60 3.17 -8.88
N ILE A 7 1.58 2.89 -8.02
CA ILE A 7 2.81 2.18 -8.38
C ILE A 7 2.94 0.98 -7.45
N GLY A 8 3.07 -0.21 -8.02
CA GLY A 8 3.34 -1.45 -7.28
C GLY A 8 4.72 -1.46 -6.65
N ASP A 9 5.11 -2.62 -6.14
CA ASP A 9 6.37 -2.83 -5.43
C ASP A 9 7.58 -2.43 -6.30
N VAL A 10 8.56 -1.73 -5.71
CA VAL A 10 9.75 -1.23 -6.41
C VAL A 10 11.03 -1.92 -5.91
N HIS A 11 11.05 -2.32 -4.63
CA HIS A 11 12.18 -3.02 -3.98
C HIS A 11 13.54 -2.33 -4.16
N GLY A 12 13.57 -0.98 -4.12
CA GLY A 12 14.81 -0.22 -4.24
C GLY A 12 15.44 -0.25 -5.63
N ASN A 13 14.70 -0.61 -6.67
CA ASN A 13 15.21 -0.60 -8.04
C ASN A 13 15.49 0.85 -8.48
N HIS A 14 16.77 1.22 -8.53
CA HIS A 14 17.24 2.57 -8.82
C HIS A 14 16.78 3.09 -10.19
N ASP A 15 16.76 2.24 -11.20
CA ASP A 15 16.33 2.64 -12.56
C ASP A 15 14.84 3.02 -12.55
N VAL A 16 14.01 2.19 -11.92
CA VAL A 16 12.57 2.44 -11.78
C VAL A 16 12.30 3.70 -10.95
N ILE A 17 13.03 3.88 -9.83
CA ILE A 17 12.88 5.08 -9.01
C ILE A 17 13.27 6.33 -9.82
N THR A 18 14.33 6.25 -10.61
CA THR A 18 14.76 7.35 -11.48
C THR A 18 13.70 7.69 -12.53
N ASP A 19 13.08 6.69 -13.15
CA ASP A 19 11.99 6.87 -14.11
C ASP A 19 10.75 7.49 -13.44
N ILE A 20 10.42 7.06 -12.21
CA ILE A 20 9.37 7.67 -11.41
C ILE A 20 9.66 9.15 -11.15
N LEU A 21 10.89 9.49 -10.73
CA LEU A 21 11.33 10.85 -10.47
C LEU A 21 11.18 11.75 -11.71
N GLN A 22 11.57 11.25 -12.88
CA GLN A 22 11.51 11.98 -14.13
C GLN A 22 10.07 12.20 -14.62
N SER A 23 9.18 11.29 -14.28
CA SER A 23 7.79 11.27 -14.79
C SER A 23 6.74 11.73 -13.77
N CYS A 24 7.06 11.88 -12.50
CA CYS A 24 6.07 12.19 -11.45
C CYS A 24 5.31 13.51 -11.71
N HIS A 25 5.91 14.46 -12.43
CA HIS A 25 5.29 15.75 -12.77
C HIS A 25 4.18 15.67 -13.82
N TYR A 26 4.00 14.52 -14.49
CA TYR A 26 2.89 14.30 -15.43
C TYR A 26 1.57 13.92 -14.73
N TYR A 27 1.63 13.68 -13.42
CA TYR A 27 0.49 13.25 -12.60
C TYR A 27 0.31 14.21 -11.44
N ASP A 28 -0.94 14.42 -11.04
CA ASP A 28 -1.23 15.33 -9.93
C ASP A 28 -0.82 14.70 -8.59
N LEU A 29 -0.92 13.35 -8.49
CA LEU A 29 -0.44 12.59 -7.35
C LEU A 29 0.09 11.24 -7.81
N ASN A 30 1.19 10.82 -7.20
CA ASN A 30 1.75 9.49 -7.35
C ASN A 30 1.76 8.80 -5.97
N VAL A 31 1.28 7.55 -5.89
CA VAL A 31 1.28 6.77 -4.66
C VAL A 31 1.92 5.42 -4.90
N GLN A 32 3.02 5.16 -4.22
CA GLN A 32 3.70 3.87 -4.22
C GLN A 32 3.08 2.98 -3.12
N LEU A 33 2.67 1.75 -3.49
CA LEU A 33 1.82 0.87 -2.69
C LEU A 33 2.58 -0.04 -1.71
N GLY A 34 3.79 0.32 -1.32
CA GLY A 34 4.63 -0.44 -0.39
C GLY A 34 5.76 -1.20 -1.06
N ASP A 35 6.75 -1.61 -0.27
CA ASP A 35 8.00 -2.18 -0.76
C ASP A 35 8.75 -1.22 -1.71
N PHE A 36 8.84 0.04 -1.27
CA PHE A 36 9.63 1.07 -1.95
C PHE A 36 11.12 0.75 -1.91
N GLY A 37 11.60 0.14 -0.84
CA GLY A 37 13.00 -0.17 -0.59
C GLY A 37 13.65 0.78 0.42
N ALA A 38 12.86 1.35 1.33
CA ALA A 38 13.39 2.13 2.44
C ALA A 38 14.16 1.25 3.42
N GLY A 39 15.38 1.67 3.75
CA GLY A 39 16.36 0.85 4.48
C GLY A 39 17.32 0.10 3.55
N PHE A 40 17.11 0.18 2.24
CA PHE A 40 17.99 -0.35 1.19
C PHE A 40 18.51 0.78 0.26
N GLY A 41 18.36 2.03 0.68
CA GLY A 41 18.88 3.20 -0.02
C GLY A 41 17.84 3.97 -0.86
N ALA A 42 16.64 3.43 -1.08
CA ALA A 42 15.61 4.11 -1.86
C ALA A 42 15.12 5.41 -1.21
N GLU A 43 15.17 5.51 0.12
CA GLU A 43 14.79 6.71 0.87
C GLU A 43 15.62 7.94 0.49
N ALA A 44 16.83 7.75 -0.01
CA ALA A 44 17.70 8.85 -0.44
C ALA A 44 17.14 9.64 -1.64
N TYR A 45 16.21 9.07 -2.39
CA TYR A 45 15.54 9.72 -3.50
C TYR A 45 14.36 10.60 -3.08
N LEU A 46 13.76 10.34 -1.91
CA LEU A 46 12.55 11.06 -1.45
C LEU A 46 12.77 12.59 -1.39
N PRO A 47 13.90 13.12 -0.87
CA PRO A 47 14.11 14.57 -0.85
C PRO A 47 14.17 15.23 -2.23
N LEU A 48 14.28 14.45 -3.30
CA LEU A 48 14.34 14.96 -4.67
C LEU A 48 12.96 15.17 -5.31
N ILE A 49 11.89 14.73 -4.64
CA ILE A 49 10.51 14.83 -5.10
C ILE A 49 9.71 15.68 -4.11
N SER A 50 8.68 16.37 -4.59
CA SER A 50 7.74 17.04 -3.70
C SER A 50 6.87 16.01 -2.96
N PRO A 51 6.73 16.11 -1.62
CA PRO A 51 5.81 15.25 -0.88
C PRO A 51 4.33 15.53 -1.20
N ASP A 52 4.01 16.63 -1.86
CA ASP A 52 2.64 16.92 -2.29
C ASP A 52 2.26 16.13 -3.55
N SER A 53 3.25 15.73 -4.36
CA SER A 53 3.02 15.00 -5.61
C SER A 53 3.42 13.52 -5.54
N PHE A 54 4.10 13.08 -4.47
CA PHE A 54 4.55 11.69 -4.30
C PHE A 54 4.37 11.22 -2.87
N LYS A 55 3.66 10.13 -2.70
CA LYS A 55 3.45 9.47 -1.41
C LYS A 55 3.91 8.03 -1.45
N VAL A 56 4.32 7.54 -0.29
CA VAL A 56 4.76 6.15 -0.08
C VAL A 56 3.93 5.53 1.02
N LEU A 57 3.37 4.38 0.74
CA LEU A 57 2.84 3.46 1.73
C LEU A 57 3.97 2.47 2.08
N HIS A 58 4.27 2.20 3.35
CA HIS A 58 5.29 1.19 3.61
C HIS A 58 4.77 -0.24 3.42
N GLY A 59 5.62 -1.09 2.86
CA GLY A 59 5.42 -2.53 2.77
C GLY A 59 6.19 -3.30 3.85
N ASN A 60 6.24 -4.62 3.74
CA ASN A 60 6.99 -5.47 4.67
C ASN A 60 8.51 -5.47 4.40
N HIS A 61 8.95 -5.03 3.24
CA HIS A 61 10.37 -4.84 2.92
C HIS A 61 10.89 -3.44 3.25
N ASP A 62 10.05 -2.51 3.64
CA ASP A 62 10.46 -1.18 4.05
C ASP A 62 10.78 -1.13 5.54
N ASN A 63 11.73 -0.28 5.92
CA ASN A 63 11.94 0.07 7.32
C ASN A 63 10.91 1.15 7.74
N PRO A 64 9.85 0.80 8.51
CA PRO A 64 8.79 1.75 8.83
C PRO A 64 9.29 2.89 9.72
N THR A 65 10.29 2.63 10.57
CA THR A 65 10.88 3.65 11.46
C THR A 65 11.64 4.69 10.65
N LEU A 66 12.40 4.24 9.65
CA LEU A 66 13.11 5.16 8.76
C LEU A 66 12.16 6.00 7.91
N LEU A 67 11.12 5.37 7.36
CA LEU A 67 10.12 6.10 6.55
C LEU A 67 9.33 7.13 7.35
N ALA A 68 9.16 6.93 8.66
CA ALA A 68 8.41 7.86 9.51
C ALA A 68 9.01 9.28 9.53
N ASP A 69 10.31 9.41 9.23
CA ASP A 69 11.02 10.70 9.18
C ASP A 69 10.74 11.50 7.87
N PHE A 70 10.09 10.89 6.88
CA PHE A 70 9.83 11.51 5.59
C PHE A 70 8.38 11.97 5.43
N PRO A 71 8.12 13.20 4.96
CA PRO A 71 6.77 13.72 4.72
C PRO A 71 6.05 13.03 3.56
N HIS A 72 6.74 12.17 2.83
CA HIS A 72 6.18 11.31 1.78
C HIS A 72 5.41 10.11 2.34
N ASN A 73 5.75 9.70 3.56
CA ASN A 73 5.11 8.56 4.21
C ASN A 73 3.65 8.88 4.55
N LEU A 74 2.72 8.05 4.08
CA LEU A 74 1.31 8.17 4.43
C LEU A 74 1.04 7.82 5.91
N GLY A 75 1.92 7.04 6.53
CA GLY A 75 1.73 6.51 7.87
C GLY A 75 1.21 5.07 7.87
N ARG A 76 0.67 4.66 9.01
CA ARG A 76 0.24 3.26 9.24
C ARG A 76 -1.13 2.96 8.60
N PHE A 77 -2.07 3.85 8.80
CA PHE A 77 -3.42 3.83 8.23
C PHE A 77 -4.02 5.23 8.33
N GLY A 78 -5.03 5.50 7.52
CA GLY A 78 -5.71 6.79 7.56
C GLY A 78 -6.53 7.08 6.31
N VAL A 79 -6.91 8.35 6.18
CA VAL A 79 -7.60 8.88 5.00
C VAL A 79 -6.74 9.96 4.37
N LEU A 80 -6.56 9.87 3.08
CA LEU A 80 -5.99 10.91 2.23
C LEU A 80 -7.13 11.56 1.44
N ASP A 81 -7.42 12.82 1.74
CA ASP A 81 -8.33 13.62 0.92
C ASP A 81 -7.55 14.19 -0.26
N TRP A 82 -7.99 13.88 -1.47
CA TRP A 82 -7.33 14.33 -2.69
C TRP A 82 -8.32 14.51 -3.84
N ALA A 83 -8.33 15.69 -4.47
CA ALA A 83 -9.15 16.01 -5.66
C ALA A 83 -10.62 15.61 -5.50
N ASP A 84 -11.25 15.99 -4.39
CA ASP A 84 -12.64 15.66 -4.01
C ASP A 84 -12.90 14.15 -3.84
N LYS A 85 -11.84 13.36 -3.72
CA LYS A 85 -11.86 11.91 -3.46
C LYS A 85 -11.29 11.59 -2.09
N LYS A 86 -11.83 10.55 -1.48
CA LYS A 86 -11.32 10.00 -0.22
C LYS A 86 -10.66 8.66 -0.45
N ILE A 87 -9.37 8.59 -0.14
CA ILE A 87 -8.55 7.39 -0.28
C ILE A 87 -8.23 6.88 1.12
N PHE A 88 -8.75 5.71 1.48
CA PHE A 88 -8.35 5.04 2.72
C PHE A 88 -7.10 4.21 2.46
N PHE A 89 -6.12 4.28 3.36
CA PHE A 89 -4.89 3.53 3.22
C PHE A 89 -4.58 2.68 4.45
N VAL A 90 -3.98 1.50 4.23
CA VAL A 90 -3.47 0.61 5.27
C VAL A 90 -2.11 0.06 4.84
N ALA A 91 -1.09 0.35 5.63
CA ALA A 91 0.29 -0.03 5.37
C ALA A 91 0.66 -1.40 5.96
N GLY A 92 1.74 -1.96 5.44
CA GLY A 92 2.36 -3.17 5.95
C GLY A 92 1.72 -4.47 5.51
N ALA A 93 2.51 -5.53 5.63
CA ALA A 93 2.12 -6.90 5.37
C ALA A 93 2.99 -7.86 6.19
N TRP A 94 2.62 -9.11 6.26
CA TRP A 94 3.45 -10.14 6.86
C TRP A 94 4.46 -10.69 5.86
N SER A 95 5.75 -10.74 6.27
CA SER A 95 6.81 -11.33 5.46
C SER A 95 6.64 -12.85 5.34
N VAL A 96 6.25 -13.32 4.17
CA VAL A 96 6.06 -14.76 3.89
C VAL A 96 7.38 -15.57 4.02
N ASP A 97 8.50 -14.91 3.94
CA ASP A 97 9.86 -15.46 4.00
C ASP A 97 10.63 -15.06 5.29
N VAL A 98 9.92 -14.65 6.33
CA VAL A 98 10.49 -14.17 7.61
C VAL A 98 11.59 -15.09 8.19
N VAL A 99 11.46 -16.40 8.00
CA VAL A 99 12.46 -17.39 8.46
C VAL A 99 13.83 -17.27 7.79
N ARG A 100 13.92 -16.53 6.67
CA ARG A 100 15.15 -16.30 5.91
C ARG A 100 15.69 -14.87 6.10
N ARG A 101 15.04 -14.08 6.95
CA ARG A 101 15.36 -12.67 7.15
C ARG A 101 16.09 -12.46 8.46
N THR A 102 16.82 -11.36 8.52
CA THR A 102 17.59 -10.93 9.70
C THR A 102 16.90 -9.72 10.33
N PRO A 103 16.51 -9.80 11.63
CA PRO A 103 15.89 -8.68 12.33
C PRO A 103 16.75 -7.42 12.29
N ASN A 104 16.11 -6.26 12.07
CA ASN A 104 16.72 -4.93 11.98
C ASN A 104 17.74 -4.76 10.83
N VAL A 105 17.78 -5.70 9.88
CA VAL A 105 18.60 -5.64 8.66
C VAL A 105 17.71 -5.65 7.42
N ASN A 106 16.84 -6.65 7.32
CA ASN A 106 15.91 -6.81 6.21
C ASN A 106 14.54 -7.37 6.65
N TRP A 107 14.25 -7.29 7.93
CA TRP A 107 12.97 -7.55 8.56
C TRP A 107 12.78 -6.68 9.81
N TRP A 108 11.60 -6.14 9.98
CA TRP A 108 11.22 -5.28 11.11
C TRP A 108 10.00 -5.85 11.80
N ASP A 109 10.03 -5.93 13.12
CA ASP A 109 8.96 -6.49 13.96
C ASP A 109 7.65 -5.70 13.86
N ASN A 110 7.75 -4.43 13.44
CA ASN A 110 6.64 -3.53 13.19
C ASN A 110 6.22 -3.47 11.71
N GLU A 111 6.54 -4.50 10.89
CA GLU A 111 6.13 -4.58 9.49
C GLU A 111 4.59 -4.60 9.31
N GLN A 112 3.86 -5.13 10.30
CA GLN A 112 2.41 -5.11 10.36
C GLN A 112 1.91 -4.10 11.40
N LEU A 113 0.62 -3.77 11.37
CA LEU A 113 -0.03 -3.02 12.44
C LEU A 113 0.03 -3.81 13.75
N SER A 114 0.20 -3.11 14.86
CA SER A 114 -0.05 -3.67 16.20
C SER A 114 -1.54 -3.89 16.41
N HIS A 115 -1.91 -4.67 17.43
CA HIS A 115 -3.32 -4.87 17.79
C HIS A 115 -4.04 -3.54 18.08
N LYS A 116 -3.36 -2.63 18.81
CA LYS A 116 -3.93 -1.31 19.09
C LYS A 116 -4.17 -0.50 17.83
N GLU A 117 -3.19 -0.47 16.91
CA GLU A 117 -3.33 0.23 15.63
C GLU A 117 -4.45 -0.40 14.76
N ALA A 118 -4.64 -1.71 14.83
CA ALA A 118 -5.72 -2.39 14.13
C ALA A 118 -7.10 -1.99 14.70
N ASP A 119 -7.25 -1.93 16.02
CA ASP A 119 -8.49 -1.47 16.67
C ASP A 119 -8.77 0.01 16.31
N ASP A 120 -7.75 0.86 16.34
CA ASP A 120 -7.86 2.27 15.96
C ASP A 120 -8.21 2.41 14.46
N CYS A 121 -7.65 1.55 13.59
CA CYS A 121 -7.95 1.49 12.15
C CYS A 121 -9.41 1.08 11.88
N LEU A 122 -9.90 0.04 12.57
CA LEU A 122 -11.30 -0.40 12.47
C LEU A 122 -12.24 0.72 12.92
N SER A 123 -11.95 1.35 14.05
CA SER A 123 -12.76 2.46 14.57
C SER A 123 -12.82 3.64 13.60
N LEU A 124 -11.69 3.98 12.97
CA LEU A 124 -11.66 5.02 11.93
C LEU A 124 -12.49 4.60 10.71
N TRP A 125 -12.31 3.34 10.25
CA TRP A 125 -13.04 2.82 9.09
C TRP A 125 -14.55 2.87 9.28
N GLU A 126 -15.08 2.43 10.43
CA GLU A 126 -16.50 2.47 10.73
C GLU A 126 -17.11 3.87 10.59
N ASN A 127 -16.32 4.91 10.89
CA ASN A 127 -16.76 6.30 10.81
C ASN A 127 -16.73 6.87 9.38
N VAL A 128 -15.82 6.39 8.51
CA VAL A 128 -15.56 7.03 7.20
C VAL A 128 -15.91 6.15 6.00
N CYS A 129 -16.09 4.85 6.16
CA CYS A 129 -16.09 3.86 5.06
C CYS A 129 -17.12 4.14 3.96
N LYS A 130 -18.24 4.80 4.29
CA LYS A 130 -19.31 5.09 3.31
C LYS A 130 -18.92 6.18 2.30
N ASP A 131 -17.93 7.00 2.65
CA ASP A 131 -17.46 8.12 1.84
C ASP A 131 -16.18 7.77 1.07
N ILE A 132 -15.65 6.55 1.23
CA ILE A 132 -14.39 6.14 0.61
C ILE A 132 -14.58 5.72 -0.85
N ASP A 133 -13.86 6.38 -1.74
CA ASP A 133 -13.84 6.12 -3.18
C ASP A 133 -12.85 5.00 -3.55
N LEU A 134 -11.71 4.94 -2.86
CA LEU A 134 -10.62 4.01 -3.11
C LEU A 134 -9.99 3.56 -1.80
N VAL A 135 -9.73 2.27 -1.68
CA VAL A 135 -8.81 1.73 -0.67
C VAL A 135 -7.50 1.36 -1.34
N ILE A 136 -6.39 1.77 -0.74
CA ILE A 136 -5.05 1.31 -1.07
C ILE A 136 -4.46 0.60 0.15
N SER A 137 -3.87 -0.56 -0.06
CA SER A 137 -3.17 -1.27 1.00
C SER A 137 -1.98 -2.03 0.44
N HIS A 138 -0.95 -2.29 1.25
CA HIS A 138 0.15 -3.10 0.75
C HIS A 138 -0.28 -4.55 0.60
N ASP A 139 -0.84 -5.19 1.64
CA ASP A 139 -1.48 -6.51 1.54
C ASP A 139 -2.96 -6.38 1.12
N GLY A 140 -3.64 -7.47 0.88
CA GLY A 140 -5.05 -7.54 0.51
C GLY A 140 -5.89 -8.40 1.45
N PRO A 141 -7.22 -8.20 1.47
CA PRO A 141 -8.12 -9.05 2.23
C PRO A 141 -8.05 -10.49 1.74
N ASP A 142 -8.18 -11.44 2.64
CA ASP A 142 -8.04 -12.88 2.36
C ASP A 142 -9.01 -13.40 1.28
N ILE A 143 -10.18 -12.76 1.15
CA ILE A 143 -11.15 -13.09 0.11
C ILE A 143 -10.59 -12.87 -1.31
N PHE A 144 -9.72 -11.86 -1.49
CA PHE A 144 -9.07 -11.57 -2.76
C PHE A 144 -7.73 -12.31 -2.91
N THR A 145 -6.90 -12.34 -1.86
CA THR A 145 -5.56 -12.95 -1.92
C THR A 145 -5.58 -14.44 -2.16
N LYS A 146 -6.65 -15.14 -1.79
CA LYS A 146 -6.91 -16.55 -2.15
C LYS A 146 -6.96 -16.80 -3.67
N LEU A 147 -7.31 -15.80 -4.47
CA LEU A 147 -7.28 -15.90 -5.93
C LEU A 147 -5.85 -15.87 -6.47
N ILE A 148 -4.95 -15.22 -5.75
CA ILE A 148 -3.56 -15.01 -6.17
C ILE A 148 -2.71 -16.24 -5.85
N LYS A 149 -2.84 -16.82 -4.67
CA LYS A 149 -2.00 -17.94 -4.21
C LYS A 149 -2.83 -19.03 -3.52
N LYS A 150 -2.94 -20.17 -4.18
CA LYS A 150 -3.64 -21.35 -3.64
C LYS A 150 -2.89 -22.09 -2.52
N ALA A 151 -1.59 -21.79 -2.25
CA ALA A 151 -0.72 -22.63 -1.42
C ALA A 151 0.05 -21.90 -0.29
N LEU A 152 -0.12 -20.59 -0.09
CA LEU A 152 0.50 -19.85 1.02
C LEU A 152 -0.51 -19.54 2.10
N PRO A 153 -0.04 -19.33 3.37
CA PRO A 153 -0.93 -18.83 4.42
C PRO A 153 -1.46 -17.46 3.98
N THR A 154 -2.71 -17.43 3.56
CA THR A 154 -3.40 -16.19 3.18
C THR A 154 -4.01 -15.51 4.41
N LYS A 155 -4.02 -16.18 5.56
CA LYS A 155 -4.62 -15.70 6.79
C LYS A 155 -3.53 -15.14 7.71
N THR A 156 -2.99 -13.98 7.32
CA THR A 156 -2.10 -13.17 8.15
C THR A 156 -2.92 -12.22 9.02
N PHE A 157 -2.29 -11.58 10.00
CA PHE A 157 -2.96 -10.59 10.83
C PHE A 157 -3.48 -9.41 9.96
N THR A 158 -2.62 -8.87 9.09
CA THR A 158 -2.99 -7.78 8.18
C THR A 158 -4.12 -8.21 7.23
N ALA A 159 -4.02 -9.38 6.58
CA ALA A 159 -5.07 -9.84 5.67
C ALA A 159 -6.41 -10.07 6.40
N SER A 160 -6.38 -10.47 7.67
CA SER A 160 -7.58 -10.63 8.49
C SER A 160 -8.22 -9.29 8.82
N LEU A 161 -7.43 -8.30 9.24
CA LEU A 161 -7.90 -6.93 9.45
C LEU A 161 -8.55 -6.36 8.17
N LEU A 162 -7.88 -6.47 7.03
CA LEU A 162 -8.42 -6.00 5.75
C LEU A 162 -9.71 -6.73 5.36
N GLY A 163 -9.83 -8.00 5.74
CA GLY A 163 -11.07 -8.78 5.58
C GLY A 163 -12.22 -8.26 6.45
N GLU A 164 -11.94 -7.79 7.67
CA GLU A 164 -12.92 -7.15 8.54
C GLU A 164 -13.37 -5.81 7.97
N LEU A 165 -12.44 -4.96 7.52
CA LEU A 165 -12.78 -3.69 6.83
C LEU A 165 -13.71 -3.95 5.65
N TYR A 166 -13.39 -4.95 4.81
CA TYR A 166 -14.21 -5.32 3.65
C TYR A 166 -15.60 -5.85 4.04
N THR A 167 -15.69 -6.55 5.16
CA THR A 167 -16.98 -7.08 5.67
C THR A 167 -17.88 -5.96 6.17
N ILE A 168 -17.33 -4.93 6.80
CA ILE A 168 -18.05 -3.75 7.29
C ILE A 168 -18.59 -2.93 6.10
N HIS A 169 -17.72 -2.67 5.11
CA HIS A 169 -18.11 -1.92 3.90
C HIS A 169 -17.27 -2.34 2.69
N GLN A 170 -17.92 -2.41 1.53
CA GLN A 170 -17.32 -2.76 0.25
C GLN A 170 -17.10 -1.49 -0.59
N PRO A 171 -15.90 -0.89 -0.56
CA PRO A 171 -15.61 0.30 -1.34
C PRO A 171 -15.61 -0.03 -2.84
N PRO A 172 -15.84 0.94 -3.73
CA PRO A 172 -15.88 0.66 -5.17
C PRO A 172 -14.55 0.15 -5.74
N LEU A 173 -13.42 0.67 -5.24
CA LEU A 173 -12.10 0.33 -5.72
C LEU A 173 -11.18 -0.09 -4.56
N TRP A 174 -10.37 -1.13 -4.80
CA TRP A 174 -9.31 -1.54 -3.87
C TRP A 174 -8.04 -1.94 -4.64
N ARG A 175 -6.90 -1.30 -4.32
CA ARG A 175 -5.61 -1.54 -4.96
C ARG A 175 -4.59 -2.03 -3.96
N ILE A 176 -3.81 -3.06 -4.34
CA ILE A 176 -2.83 -3.73 -3.48
C ILE A 176 -1.51 -3.98 -4.20
N GLY A 177 -0.42 -4.09 -3.46
CA GLY A 177 0.90 -4.56 -3.91
C GLY A 177 1.22 -5.97 -3.41
N HIS A 178 2.44 -6.16 -2.83
CA HIS A 178 2.91 -7.30 -2.04
C HIS A 178 2.99 -8.65 -2.77
N TRP A 179 2.04 -8.99 -3.61
CA TRP A 179 1.90 -10.34 -4.16
C TRP A 179 2.62 -10.55 -5.47
N HIS A 180 3.25 -9.52 -6.02
CA HIS A 180 4.02 -9.56 -7.28
C HIS A 180 3.24 -10.22 -8.42
N ARG A 181 1.97 -9.85 -8.56
CA ARG A 181 1.06 -10.38 -9.58
C ARG A 181 0.14 -9.29 -10.11
N SER A 182 0.01 -9.23 -11.43
CA SER A 182 -1.03 -8.41 -12.05
C SER A 182 -2.31 -9.23 -12.14
N ILE A 183 -3.22 -9.02 -11.19
CA ILE A 183 -4.51 -9.72 -11.10
C ILE A 183 -5.59 -8.72 -10.73
N GLN A 184 -6.76 -8.84 -11.34
CA GLN A 184 -7.95 -8.07 -10.99
C GLN A 184 -9.18 -8.98 -10.88
N ALA A 185 -10.11 -8.61 -10.01
CA ALA A 185 -11.38 -9.32 -9.83
C ALA A 185 -12.46 -8.41 -9.29
N GLN A 186 -13.69 -8.62 -9.72
CA GLN A 186 -14.87 -8.05 -9.08
C GLN A 186 -15.33 -9.02 -7.98
N ILE A 187 -15.36 -8.57 -6.72
CA ILE A 187 -15.89 -9.34 -5.59
C ILE A 187 -16.89 -8.45 -4.87
N GLY A 188 -18.15 -8.88 -4.85
CA GLY A 188 -19.22 -8.02 -4.35
C GLY A 188 -19.26 -6.68 -5.08
N ASN A 189 -19.26 -5.58 -4.34
CA ASN A 189 -19.30 -4.23 -4.89
C ASN A 189 -17.90 -3.67 -5.20
N THR A 190 -16.83 -4.39 -4.88
CA THR A 190 -15.45 -3.88 -4.99
C THR A 190 -14.72 -4.46 -6.20
N HIS A 191 -14.13 -3.57 -7.01
CA HIS A 191 -13.17 -3.95 -8.03
C HIS A 191 -11.76 -3.95 -7.43
N PHE A 192 -11.24 -5.13 -7.18
CA PHE A 192 -9.87 -5.35 -6.72
C PHE A 192 -8.87 -5.39 -7.87
N LYS A 193 -7.68 -4.83 -7.64
CA LYS A 193 -6.51 -5.04 -8.49
C LYS A 193 -5.25 -5.12 -7.63
N CYS A 194 -4.47 -6.16 -7.84
CA CYS A 194 -3.11 -6.28 -7.36
C CYS A 194 -2.16 -5.82 -8.46
N LEU A 195 -1.24 -4.92 -8.12
CA LEU A 195 -0.18 -4.47 -9.01
C LEU A 195 1.06 -5.35 -8.82
N ASN A 196 1.66 -5.74 -9.93
CA ASN A 196 2.93 -6.47 -9.95
C ASN A 196 4.10 -5.54 -9.59
N ILE A 197 5.30 -6.10 -9.43
CA ILE A 197 6.55 -5.34 -9.33
C ILE A 197 6.65 -4.39 -10.53
N ASN A 198 6.91 -3.11 -10.23
CA ASN A 198 7.07 -2.01 -11.19
C ASN A 198 5.84 -1.78 -12.11
N GLU A 199 4.69 -2.38 -11.79
CA GLU A 199 3.45 -2.10 -12.51
C GLU A 199 2.87 -0.76 -12.06
N GLU A 200 2.34 -0.02 -13.01
CA GLU A 200 1.66 1.25 -12.78
C GLU A 200 0.19 1.16 -13.19
N GLU A 201 -0.66 1.88 -12.49
CA GLU A 201 -2.05 2.11 -12.87
C GLU A 201 -2.38 3.59 -12.79
N LEU A 202 -2.97 4.13 -13.85
CA LEU A 202 -3.50 5.48 -13.86
C LEU A 202 -4.99 5.44 -13.57
N LEU A 203 -5.43 6.22 -12.58
CA LEU A 203 -6.83 6.50 -12.31
C LEU A 203 -7.10 7.99 -12.63
N GLU A 204 -8.17 8.25 -13.33
CA GLU A 204 -8.63 9.59 -13.69
C GLU A 204 -10.03 9.83 -13.09
N TRP A 205 -10.21 10.97 -12.42
CA TRP A 205 -11.48 11.37 -11.79
C TRP A 205 -11.89 12.77 -12.15
#